data_ecd98b96dfa05c39c55c51629f7fa85d
#
_entry.id   ecd98b96dfa05c39c55c51629f7fa85d
#
_cell.length_a   1.000
_cell.length_b   1.000
_cell.length_c   1.000
_cell.angle_alpha   90.00
_cell.angle_beta   90.00
_cell.angle_gamma   90.00
#
_symmetry.space_group_name_H-M   'P 1'
#
loop_
_entity.id
_entity.type
_entity.pdbx_description
1 polymer ?
#
loop_
_entity_poly.entity_id
_entity_poly.type
_entity_poly.pdbx_seq_one_letter_code
_entity_poly.pdbx_strand_id
1 'polypeptide(L)'
;MNHKVIRFSDELQKTYQIVRRVNGDLGLVNKDGRNRLFTKLNSRDGVKLIKRLAKMLGIQLLSRDIEELLSNLEVESDDAIVIVTSLRVYRSDSVVEVYLADSESTVARISHNGYELVKSGAEAVFEKNVLMKALPIPSQDGDYKLILPYMNLSETAQLLVLAWLTYTLSHPKAPSTNYVLLFLIGDQGSGKSFLTRLLVSLIDPSAIGTQIFPRKQSDLIAFASQRHMVAYDNMRELTNLLSDLL
;
A
#
# COMPACT_ATOMS: atom_id res chain seq x y z
N MET A 1 21.18 13.50 27.41
CA MET A 1 20.36 13.75 26.21
C MET A 1 20.59 15.19 25.70
N ASN A 2 20.86 15.32 24.40
CA ASN A 2 21.15 16.62 23.82
C ASN A 2 19.86 17.49 23.84
N HIS A 3 19.93 18.71 24.40
CA HIS A 3 18.77 19.63 24.50
C HIS A 3 18.06 19.87 23.15
N LYS A 4 18.80 19.83 22.04
CA LYS A 4 18.24 19.94 20.69
C LYS A 4 17.36 18.74 20.31
N VAL A 5 17.80 17.53 20.71
CA VAL A 5 17.07 16.27 20.42
C VAL A 5 15.76 16.25 21.20
N ILE A 6 15.79 16.64 22.48
CA ILE A 6 14.57 16.72 23.30
C ILE A 6 13.58 17.69 22.68
N ARG A 7 14.01 18.94 22.42
CA ARG A 7 13.16 19.96 21.81
C ARG A 7 12.56 19.51 20.49
N PHE A 8 13.36 18.83 19.67
CA PHE A 8 12.87 18.33 18.38
C PHE A 8 11.89 17.16 18.56
N SER A 9 12.13 16.24 19.51
CA SER A 9 11.19 15.16 19.84
C SER A 9 9.83 15.70 20.25
N ASP A 10 9.79 16.73 21.12
CA ASP A 10 8.55 17.38 21.55
C ASP A 10 7.78 17.98 20.35
N GLU A 11 8.48 18.68 19.45
CA GLU A 11 7.85 19.27 18.26
C GLU A 11 7.38 18.18 17.26
N LEU A 12 8.16 17.11 17.10
CA LEU A 12 7.77 15.97 16.27
C LEU A 12 6.47 15.34 16.80
N GLN A 13 6.38 15.14 18.11
CA GLN A 13 5.23 14.51 18.76
C GLN A 13 3.99 15.43 18.80
N LYS A 14 4.12 16.74 18.62
CA LYS A 14 2.96 17.62 18.41
C LYS A 14 2.27 17.36 17.07
N THR A 15 3.05 17.11 16.04
CA THR A 15 2.56 16.95 14.66
C THR A 15 2.26 15.48 14.31
N TYR A 16 3.07 14.56 14.82
CA TYR A 16 2.99 13.14 14.50
C TYR A 16 2.69 12.32 15.74
N GLN A 17 1.89 11.29 15.56
CA GLN A 17 1.71 10.21 16.51
C GLN A 17 2.74 9.12 16.21
N ILE A 18 3.42 8.65 17.25
CA ILE A 18 4.28 7.48 17.15
C ILE A 18 3.39 6.25 17.33
N VAL A 19 3.49 5.32 16.41
CA VAL A 19 2.67 4.11 16.37
C VAL A 19 3.54 2.91 16.04
N ARG A 20 3.11 1.73 16.47
CA ARG A 20 3.77 0.45 16.17
C ARG A 20 2.89 -0.38 15.24
N ARG A 21 3.46 -0.97 14.21
CA ARG A 21 2.77 -1.96 13.38
C ARG A 21 2.74 -3.32 14.06
N VAL A 22 1.80 -4.17 13.64
CA VAL A 22 1.69 -5.55 14.14
C VAL A 22 3.00 -6.34 13.99
N ASN A 23 3.80 -6.04 12.96
CA ASN A 23 5.13 -6.67 12.75
C ASN A 23 6.26 -6.08 13.60
N GLY A 24 5.95 -5.16 14.52
CA GLY A 24 6.91 -4.49 15.41
C GLY A 24 7.54 -3.20 14.86
N ASP A 25 7.34 -2.86 13.58
CA ASP A 25 7.90 -1.64 13.00
C ASP A 25 7.34 -0.38 13.67
N LEU A 26 8.23 0.47 14.17
CA LEU A 26 7.87 1.79 14.71
C LEU A 26 7.82 2.83 13.60
N GLY A 27 6.83 3.71 13.64
CA GLY A 27 6.64 4.74 12.63
C GLY A 27 5.82 5.93 13.07
N LEU A 28 5.68 6.87 12.16
CA LEU A 28 5.00 8.14 12.34
C LEU A 28 3.72 8.18 11.51
N VAL A 29 2.63 8.66 12.11
CA VAL A 29 1.36 8.99 11.45
C VAL A 29 0.99 10.42 11.81
N ASN A 30 0.57 11.22 10.84
CA ASN A 30 0.16 12.60 11.08
C ASN A 30 -1.09 12.66 11.97
N LYS A 31 -1.09 13.52 12.99
CA LYS A 31 -2.19 13.69 13.96
C LYS A 31 -3.38 14.48 13.42
N ASP A 32 -3.16 15.38 12.46
CA ASP A 32 -4.20 16.26 11.94
C ASP A 32 -5.19 15.58 10.98
N GLY A 33 -5.05 14.26 10.79
CA GLY A 33 -5.88 13.46 9.90
C GLY A 33 -5.58 13.66 8.41
N ARG A 34 -4.68 14.58 8.04
CA ARG A 34 -4.21 14.73 6.67
C ARG A 34 -3.18 13.65 6.37
N ASN A 35 -3.28 13.07 5.17
CA ASN A 35 -2.26 12.13 4.71
C ASN A 35 -1.94 11.04 5.78
N ARG A 36 -2.94 10.27 6.20
CA ARG A 36 -2.74 9.19 7.18
C ARG A 36 -1.84 8.08 6.61
N LEU A 37 -0.58 8.47 6.39
CA LEU A 37 0.47 7.58 5.92
C LEU A 37 1.35 7.15 7.09
N PHE A 38 1.56 5.85 7.19
CA PHE A 38 2.60 5.32 8.06
C PHE A 38 3.95 5.54 7.41
N THR A 39 4.85 6.20 8.12
CA THR A 39 6.24 6.38 7.72
C THR A 39 7.15 5.69 8.72
N LYS A 40 7.75 4.57 8.33
CA LYS A 40 8.67 3.81 9.20
C LYS A 40 9.84 4.70 9.62
N LEU A 41 10.10 4.79 10.93
CA LEU A 41 11.13 5.68 11.51
C LEU A 41 12.53 5.38 10.98
N ASN A 42 12.97 4.13 11.03
CA ASN A 42 14.29 3.68 10.58
C ASN A 42 14.40 3.51 9.06
N SER A 43 13.50 4.13 8.28
CA SER A 43 13.55 4.11 6.82
C SER A 43 14.21 5.37 6.26
N ARG A 44 14.64 5.29 4.99
CA ARG A 44 15.12 6.47 4.25
C ARG A 44 14.10 7.61 4.24
N ASP A 45 12.80 7.27 4.15
CA ASP A 45 11.73 8.27 4.11
C ASP A 45 11.42 8.82 5.50
N GLY A 46 11.53 8.02 6.57
CA GLY A 46 11.47 8.50 7.95
C GLY A 46 12.56 9.50 8.26
N VAL A 47 13.81 9.19 7.92
CA VAL A 47 14.94 10.11 8.09
C VAL A 47 14.76 11.39 7.26
N LYS A 48 14.24 11.30 6.03
CA LYS A 48 13.93 12.49 5.22
C LYS A 48 12.83 13.35 5.86
N LEU A 49 11.79 12.72 6.40
CA LEU A 49 10.71 13.42 7.10
C LEU A 49 11.26 14.19 8.30
N ILE A 50 12.05 13.52 9.15
CA ILE A 50 12.73 14.14 10.29
C ILE A 50 13.58 15.37 9.87
N LYS A 51 14.40 15.21 8.83
CA LYS A 51 15.24 16.31 8.31
C LYS A 51 14.42 17.47 7.77
N ARG A 52 13.31 17.20 7.09
CA ARG A 52 12.42 18.25 6.58
C ARG A 52 11.77 19.02 7.73
N LEU A 53 11.23 18.31 8.73
CA LEU A 53 10.62 18.93 9.89
C LEU A 53 11.65 19.76 10.67
N ALA A 54 12.85 19.23 10.90
CA ALA A 54 13.94 19.95 11.55
C ALA A 54 14.28 21.26 10.81
N LYS A 55 14.36 21.21 9.47
CA LYS A 55 14.60 22.39 8.63
C LYS A 55 13.46 23.43 8.78
N MET A 56 12.20 23.00 8.81
CA MET A 56 11.03 23.89 8.99
C MET A 56 11.04 24.59 10.35
N LEU A 57 11.50 23.87 11.39
CA LEU A 57 11.61 24.38 12.77
C LEU A 57 12.91 25.20 13.01
N GLY A 58 13.78 25.32 12.02
CA GLY A 58 15.07 25.99 12.19
C GLY A 58 16.05 25.24 13.09
N ILE A 59 15.83 23.92 13.28
CA ILE A 59 16.68 23.06 14.12
C ILE A 59 17.68 22.32 13.23
N GLN A 60 18.97 22.52 13.47
CA GLN A 60 20.01 21.79 12.75
C GLN A 60 20.34 20.46 13.49
N LEU A 61 19.93 19.34 12.90
CA LEU A 61 20.24 18.00 13.37
C LEU A 61 21.40 17.41 12.57
N LEU A 62 22.42 16.91 13.28
CA LEU A 62 23.49 16.10 12.71
C LEU A 62 23.06 14.62 12.64
N SER A 63 23.80 13.81 11.92
CA SER A 63 23.50 12.36 11.82
C SER A 63 23.44 11.69 13.19
N ARG A 64 24.37 12.03 14.09
CA ARG A 64 24.39 11.55 15.47
C ARG A 64 23.13 11.96 16.26
N ASP A 65 22.62 13.18 16.06
CA ASP A 65 21.43 13.66 16.75
C ASP A 65 20.19 12.87 16.27
N ILE A 66 20.15 12.48 14.99
CA ILE A 66 19.07 11.63 14.43
C ILE A 66 19.15 10.21 14.99
N GLU A 67 20.32 9.62 15.08
CA GLU A 67 20.52 8.29 15.67
C GLU A 67 20.08 8.28 17.16
N GLU A 68 20.49 9.30 17.94
CA GLU A 68 20.05 9.49 19.32
C GLU A 68 18.53 9.64 19.42
N LEU A 69 17.91 10.45 18.54
CA LEU A 69 16.46 10.61 18.48
C LEU A 69 15.76 9.28 18.23
N LEU A 70 16.19 8.53 17.21
CA LEU A 70 15.56 7.25 16.85
C LEU A 70 15.65 6.23 17.98
N SER A 71 16.83 6.14 18.65
CA SER A 71 17.01 5.26 19.79
C SER A 71 16.13 5.63 20.97
N ASN A 72 15.99 6.94 21.26
CA ASN A 72 15.12 7.40 22.35
C ASN A 72 13.64 7.13 22.05
N LEU A 73 13.21 7.43 20.83
CA LEU A 73 11.83 7.17 20.41
C LEU A 73 11.48 5.67 20.47
N GLU A 74 12.43 4.80 20.20
CA GLU A 74 12.24 3.34 20.31
C GLU A 74 11.99 2.92 21.76
N VAL A 75 12.78 3.44 22.70
CA VAL A 75 12.62 3.17 24.14
C VAL A 75 11.35 3.82 24.71
N GLU A 76 11.09 5.09 24.37
CA GLU A 76 9.92 5.83 24.86
C GLU A 76 8.58 5.30 24.32
N SER A 77 8.62 4.49 23.26
CA SER A 77 7.42 4.01 22.55
C SER A 77 7.10 2.54 22.78
N ASP A 78 7.53 1.96 23.90
CA ASP A 78 7.17 0.58 24.25
C ASP A 78 5.65 0.40 24.37
N ASP A 79 4.94 1.41 24.87
CA ASP A 79 3.47 1.45 24.97
C ASP A 79 2.78 2.09 23.75
N ALA A 80 3.48 2.23 22.61
CA ALA A 80 2.91 2.83 21.42
C ALA A 80 1.71 2.04 20.91
N ILE A 81 0.67 2.77 20.47
CA ILE A 81 -0.55 2.16 19.91
C ILE A 81 -0.18 1.28 18.73
N VAL A 82 -0.61 0.02 18.78
CA VAL A 82 -0.45 -0.92 17.67
C VAL A 82 -1.52 -0.68 16.63
N ILE A 83 -1.09 -0.49 15.39
CA ILE A 83 -1.98 -0.25 14.24
C ILE A 83 -1.79 -1.29 13.14
N VAL A 84 -2.85 -1.47 12.37
CA VAL A 84 -2.82 -2.17 11.08
C VAL A 84 -2.72 -1.13 9.98
N THR A 85 -1.78 -1.33 9.04
CA THR A 85 -1.64 -0.48 7.86
C THR A 85 -2.18 -1.18 6.63
N SER A 86 -2.73 -0.41 5.70
CA SER A 86 -3.19 -0.90 4.40
C SER A 86 -2.27 -0.42 3.28
N LEU A 87 -2.00 -1.26 2.29
CA LEU A 87 -1.17 -0.88 1.14
C LEU A 87 -1.97 -0.06 0.12
N ARG A 88 -3.09 -0.57 -0.33
CA ARG A 88 -3.90 0.04 -1.38
C ARG A 88 -5.37 0.12 -1.02
N VAL A 89 -5.91 -0.91 -0.39
CA VAL A 89 -7.32 -1.03 -0.07
C VAL A 89 -7.51 -1.22 1.43
N TYR A 90 -8.45 -0.49 1.98
CA TYR A 90 -8.99 -0.66 3.33
C TYR A 90 -10.48 -0.88 3.26
N ARG A 91 -11.03 -1.63 4.18
CA ARG A 91 -12.47 -1.88 4.30
C ARG A 91 -12.87 -1.90 5.77
N SER A 92 -13.95 -1.19 6.08
CA SER A 92 -14.75 -1.34 7.27
C SER A 92 -16.17 -1.79 6.91
N ASP A 93 -17.06 -1.86 7.89
CA ASP A 93 -18.45 -2.24 7.65
C ASP A 93 -19.21 -1.21 6.78
N SER A 94 -18.77 0.04 6.78
CA SER A 94 -19.46 1.17 6.14
C SER A 94 -18.78 1.72 4.90
N VAL A 95 -17.47 1.53 4.76
CA VAL A 95 -16.70 2.12 3.68
C VAL A 95 -15.63 1.19 3.11
N VAL A 96 -15.32 1.43 1.85
CA VAL A 96 -14.09 0.94 1.20
C VAL A 96 -13.26 2.17 0.84
N GLU A 97 -12.00 2.17 1.22
CA GLU A 97 -11.03 3.23 0.90
C GLU A 97 -9.94 2.68 -0.01
N VAL A 98 -9.74 3.34 -1.16
CA VAL A 98 -8.68 3.00 -2.12
C VAL A 98 -7.66 4.13 -2.15
N TYR A 99 -6.44 3.85 -1.72
CA TYR A 99 -5.33 4.80 -1.73
C TYR A 99 -4.80 5.00 -3.15
N LEU A 100 -4.91 6.21 -3.69
CA LEU A 100 -4.47 6.52 -5.05
C LEU A 100 -2.95 6.65 -5.18
N ALA A 101 -2.23 6.85 -4.09
CA ALA A 101 -0.77 7.03 -4.03
C ALA A 101 -0.23 8.18 -4.91
N ASP A 102 -1.05 9.18 -5.18
CA ASP A 102 -0.68 10.41 -5.86
C ASP A 102 0.23 11.30 -4.97
N SER A 103 0.55 12.51 -5.44
CA SER A 103 1.38 13.47 -4.70
C SER A 103 0.68 14.03 -3.46
N GLU A 104 -0.65 14.03 -3.44
CA GLU A 104 -1.48 14.59 -2.38
C GLU A 104 -2.00 13.54 -1.39
N SER A 105 -1.64 12.26 -1.63
CA SER A 105 -2.11 11.12 -0.83
C SER A 105 -3.63 11.00 -0.79
N THR A 106 -4.26 11.24 -1.94
CA THR A 106 -5.70 11.16 -2.12
C THR A 106 -6.20 9.73 -1.91
N VAL A 107 -7.35 9.61 -1.29
CA VAL A 107 -8.08 8.35 -1.08
C VAL A 107 -9.43 8.45 -1.76
N ALA A 108 -9.78 7.47 -2.57
CA ALA A 108 -11.13 7.29 -3.05
C ALA A 108 -11.92 6.51 -2.02
N ARG A 109 -12.88 7.14 -1.36
CA ARG A 109 -13.78 6.54 -0.36
C ARG A 109 -15.09 6.18 -1.02
N ILE A 110 -15.51 4.94 -0.88
CA ILE A 110 -16.73 4.38 -1.42
C ILE A 110 -17.63 3.97 -0.26
N SER A 111 -18.86 4.42 -0.26
CA SER A 111 -19.88 4.12 0.76
C SER A 111 -21.24 3.90 0.10
N HIS A 112 -22.28 3.66 0.92
CA HIS A 112 -23.65 3.58 0.44
C HIS A 112 -24.16 4.89 -0.20
N ASN A 113 -23.51 6.03 0.05
CA ASN A 113 -23.84 7.33 -0.53
C ASN A 113 -23.13 7.60 -1.87
N GLY A 114 -22.36 6.63 -2.39
CA GLY A 114 -21.54 6.81 -3.58
C GLY A 114 -20.06 6.87 -3.26
N TYR A 115 -19.27 7.60 -4.07
CA TYR A 115 -17.86 7.78 -3.82
C TYR A 115 -17.47 9.26 -3.69
N GLU A 116 -16.41 9.49 -2.91
CA GLU A 116 -15.81 10.80 -2.72
C GLU A 116 -14.29 10.71 -2.73
N LEU A 117 -13.62 11.81 -3.07
CA LEU A 117 -12.16 11.93 -2.96
C LEU A 117 -11.80 12.66 -1.69
N VAL A 118 -11.11 11.99 -0.78
CA VAL A 118 -10.71 12.56 0.51
C VAL A 118 -9.20 12.73 0.56
N LYS A 119 -8.76 13.90 1.06
CA LYS A 119 -7.35 14.22 1.32
C LYS A 119 -7.05 14.26 2.82
N SER A 120 -8.09 14.21 3.63
CA SER A 120 -8.02 14.18 5.09
C SER A 120 -9.20 13.39 5.65
N GLY A 121 -9.04 12.84 6.86
CA GLY A 121 -10.11 12.08 7.52
C GLY A 121 -10.35 10.69 6.95
N ALA A 122 -9.39 10.11 6.23
CA ALA A 122 -9.42 8.68 5.89
C ALA A 122 -9.48 7.85 7.19
N GLU A 123 -10.26 6.77 7.19
CA GLU A 123 -10.33 5.85 8.33
C GLU A 123 -9.04 5.04 8.44
N ALA A 124 -8.51 4.62 7.29
CA ALA A 124 -7.30 3.83 7.22
C ALA A 124 -6.02 4.62 7.45
N VAL A 125 -5.00 3.92 7.92
CA VAL A 125 -3.60 4.34 7.78
C VAL A 125 -2.98 3.56 6.64
N PHE A 126 -2.55 4.26 5.60
CA PHE A 126 -1.94 3.65 4.43
C PHE A 126 -0.42 3.63 4.52
N GLU A 127 0.17 2.72 3.78
CA GLU A 127 1.62 2.59 3.63
C GLU A 127 2.01 2.78 2.16
N LYS A 128 2.92 3.72 1.91
CA LYS A 128 3.47 3.95 0.58
C LYS A 128 4.88 3.39 0.49
N ASN A 129 5.09 2.50 -0.46
CA ASN A 129 6.44 2.04 -0.77
C ASN A 129 6.98 2.70 -2.06
N VAL A 130 8.30 2.62 -2.25
CA VAL A 130 9.00 3.27 -3.37
C VAL A 130 8.62 2.72 -4.76
N LEU A 131 8.04 1.53 -4.81
CA LEU A 131 7.65 0.89 -6.07
C LEU A 131 6.22 1.23 -6.47
N MET A 132 5.40 1.73 -5.54
CA MET A 132 4.01 2.05 -5.76
C MET A 132 3.87 3.26 -6.69
N LYS A 133 3.08 3.10 -7.75
CA LYS A 133 2.70 4.19 -8.66
C LYS A 133 1.30 4.68 -8.34
N ALA A 134 1.03 5.92 -8.74
CA ALA A 134 -0.29 6.52 -8.59
C ALA A 134 -1.32 5.81 -9.47
N LEU A 135 -2.52 5.61 -8.91
CA LEU A 135 -3.73 5.36 -9.69
C LEU A 135 -4.26 6.68 -10.23
N PRO A 136 -4.91 6.68 -11.40
CA PRO A 136 -5.61 7.86 -11.88
C PRO A 136 -6.77 8.22 -10.94
N ILE A 137 -7.12 9.50 -10.92
CA ILE A 137 -8.33 9.95 -10.21
C ILE A 137 -9.55 9.35 -10.89
N PRO A 138 -10.43 8.64 -10.16
CA PRO A 138 -11.66 8.07 -10.73
C PRO A 138 -12.57 9.14 -11.33
N SER A 139 -13.16 8.86 -12.49
CA SER A 139 -14.20 9.70 -13.10
C SER A 139 -15.56 9.32 -12.55
N GLN A 140 -16.47 10.31 -12.42
CA GLN A 140 -17.87 10.06 -12.06
C GLN A 140 -18.63 9.31 -13.17
N ASP A 141 -18.26 9.55 -14.42
CA ASP A 141 -18.87 8.94 -15.61
C ASP A 141 -18.08 7.71 -16.08
N GLY A 142 -17.39 7.03 -15.16
CA GLY A 142 -16.61 5.85 -15.48
C GLY A 142 -17.49 4.70 -15.99
N ASP A 143 -17.11 4.11 -17.13
CA ASP A 143 -17.79 2.94 -17.69
C ASP A 143 -16.86 1.72 -17.69
N TYR A 144 -17.20 0.73 -16.86
CA TYR A 144 -16.44 -0.53 -16.79
C TYR A 144 -16.43 -1.31 -18.13
N LYS A 145 -17.40 -1.04 -19.04
CA LYS A 145 -17.46 -1.68 -20.35
C LYS A 145 -16.29 -1.30 -21.24
N LEU A 146 -15.62 -0.19 -20.97
CA LEU A 146 -14.45 0.25 -21.73
C LEU A 146 -13.27 -0.73 -21.64
N ILE A 147 -13.20 -1.58 -20.61
CA ILE A 147 -12.15 -2.60 -20.50
C ILE A 147 -12.47 -3.85 -21.35
N LEU A 148 -13.74 -4.16 -21.62
CA LEU A 148 -14.16 -5.40 -22.26
C LEU A 148 -13.51 -5.66 -23.63
N PRO A 149 -13.35 -4.66 -24.53
CA PRO A 149 -12.67 -4.88 -25.83
C PRO A 149 -11.21 -5.30 -25.72
N TYR A 150 -10.58 -5.03 -24.58
CA TYR A 150 -9.18 -5.41 -24.31
C TYR A 150 -9.04 -6.80 -23.70
N MET A 151 -10.16 -7.45 -23.35
CA MET A 151 -10.21 -8.80 -22.85
C MET A 151 -10.55 -9.74 -24.02
N ASN A 152 -9.57 -10.50 -24.50
CA ASN A 152 -9.82 -11.56 -25.48
C ASN A 152 -10.39 -12.82 -24.78
N LEU A 153 -11.60 -12.69 -24.23
CA LEU A 153 -12.26 -13.68 -23.38
C LEU A 153 -13.73 -13.84 -23.79
N SER A 154 -14.33 -14.99 -23.49
CA SER A 154 -15.78 -15.17 -23.58
C SER A 154 -16.52 -14.24 -22.61
N GLU A 155 -17.78 -13.94 -22.87
CA GLU A 155 -18.61 -13.06 -22.00
C GLU A 155 -18.62 -13.54 -20.54
N THR A 156 -18.78 -14.84 -20.31
CA THR A 156 -18.73 -15.43 -18.96
C THR A 156 -17.39 -15.18 -18.28
N ALA A 157 -16.28 -15.36 -19.02
CA ALA A 157 -14.94 -15.14 -18.48
C ALA A 157 -14.69 -13.64 -18.21
N GLN A 158 -15.22 -12.73 -19.04
CA GLN A 158 -15.18 -11.29 -18.80
C GLN A 158 -15.90 -10.92 -17.48
N LEU A 159 -17.09 -11.48 -17.25
CA LEU A 159 -17.82 -11.28 -15.98
C LEU A 159 -17.03 -11.79 -14.77
N LEU A 160 -16.38 -12.94 -14.87
CA LEU A 160 -15.52 -13.46 -13.80
C LEU A 160 -14.34 -12.54 -13.51
N VAL A 161 -13.69 -12.01 -14.54
CA VAL A 161 -12.59 -11.05 -14.37
C VAL A 161 -13.08 -9.74 -13.73
N LEU A 162 -14.26 -9.23 -14.13
CA LEU A 162 -14.86 -8.04 -13.53
C LEU A 162 -15.22 -8.27 -12.06
N ALA A 163 -15.80 -9.42 -11.72
CA ALA A 163 -16.10 -9.80 -10.34
C ALA A 163 -14.82 -9.90 -9.49
N TRP A 164 -13.78 -10.52 -10.04
CA TRP A 164 -12.47 -10.61 -9.39
C TRP A 164 -11.83 -9.23 -9.19
N LEU A 165 -11.93 -8.33 -10.19
CA LEU A 165 -11.45 -6.96 -10.12
C LEU A 165 -12.15 -6.18 -9.00
N THR A 166 -13.48 -6.27 -8.95
CA THR A 166 -14.30 -5.65 -7.89
C THR A 166 -13.93 -6.20 -6.52
N TYR A 167 -13.79 -7.51 -6.40
CA TYR A 167 -13.37 -8.17 -5.16
C TYR A 167 -12.01 -7.62 -4.70
N THR A 168 -11.01 -7.60 -5.60
CA THR A 168 -9.64 -7.19 -5.28
C THR A 168 -9.57 -5.70 -4.86
N LEU A 169 -10.38 -4.84 -5.48
CA LEU A 169 -10.45 -3.41 -5.13
C LEU A 169 -11.32 -3.11 -3.90
N SER A 170 -12.04 -4.10 -3.38
CA SER A 170 -12.90 -3.92 -2.19
C SER A 170 -12.45 -4.70 -0.96
N HIS A 171 -11.39 -5.49 -1.05
CA HIS A 171 -10.90 -6.28 0.07
C HIS A 171 -9.44 -5.94 0.39
N PRO A 172 -9.15 -5.59 1.66
CA PRO A 172 -7.79 -5.28 2.09
C PRO A 172 -6.93 -6.54 2.10
N LYS A 173 -5.64 -6.37 1.94
CA LYS A 173 -4.68 -7.43 2.19
C LYS A 173 -4.47 -7.58 3.70
N ALA A 174 -5.10 -8.59 4.27
CA ALA A 174 -5.02 -8.88 5.70
C ALA A 174 -4.93 -10.40 5.94
N PRO A 175 -4.36 -10.86 7.05
CA PRO A 175 -4.25 -12.28 7.37
C PRO A 175 -5.58 -13.03 7.40
N SER A 176 -6.68 -12.32 7.68
CA SER A 176 -8.05 -12.86 7.72
C SER A 176 -8.77 -12.84 6.37
N THR A 177 -8.15 -12.32 5.32
CA THR A 177 -8.78 -12.20 4.01
C THR A 177 -8.36 -13.36 3.11
N ASN A 178 -9.34 -14.12 2.62
CA ASN A 178 -9.09 -15.12 1.59
C ASN A 178 -8.94 -14.42 0.25
N TYR A 179 -7.79 -14.63 -0.42
CA TYR A 179 -7.53 -14.07 -1.73
C TYR A 179 -7.99 -15.00 -2.82
N VAL A 180 -8.74 -14.45 -3.78
CA VAL A 180 -9.13 -15.17 -4.98
C VAL A 180 -8.02 -15.08 -6.01
N LEU A 181 -7.44 -16.21 -6.37
CA LEU A 181 -6.39 -16.29 -7.40
C LEU A 181 -7.01 -16.25 -8.79
N LEU A 182 -6.49 -15.41 -9.66
CA LEU A 182 -6.86 -15.36 -11.07
C LEU A 182 -5.80 -16.03 -11.92
N PHE A 183 -6.17 -17.12 -12.59
CA PHE A 183 -5.32 -17.84 -13.53
C PHE A 183 -5.75 -17.53 -14.97
N LEU A 184 -4.86 -16.94 -15.77
CA LEU A 184 -5.04 -16.71 -17.19
C LEU A 184 -4.36 -17.83 -17.97
N ILE A 185 -5.14 -18.72 -18.57
CA ILE A 185 -4.65 -19.90 -19.29
C ILE A 185 -4.99 -19.74 -20.78
N GLY A 186 -4.09 -20.19 -21.65
CA GLY A 186 -4.28 -20.16 -23.10
C GLY A 186 -2.96 -20.26 -23.85
N ASP A 187 -3.03 -20.32 -25.17
CA ASP A 187 -1.88 -20.49 -26.06
C ASP A 187 -0.96 -19.28 -26.10
N GLN A 188 0.24 -19.45 -26.62
CA GLN A 188 1.16 -18.36 -26.88
C GLN A 188 0.51 -17.34 -27.85
N GLY A 189 0.66 -16.04 -27.55
CA GLY A 189 0.06 -14.98 -28.38
C GLY A 189 -1.40 -14.64 -28.08
N SER A 190 -2.07 -15.35 -27.14
CA SER A 190 -3.49 -15.10 -26.79
C SER A 190 -3.76 -13.82 -25.97
N GLY A 191 -2.76 -13.00 -25.71
CA GLY A 191 -2.93 -11.72 -24.99
C GLY A 191 -2.84 -11.80 -23.45
N LYS A 192 -2.51 -12.94 -22.84
CA LYS A 192 -2.45 -13.12 -21.38
C LYS A 192 -1.58 -12.08 -20.68
N SER A 193 -0.35 -11.89 -21.14
CA SER A 193 0.59 -10.93 -20.54
C SER A 193 0.12 -9.49 -20.71
N PHE A 194 -0.62 -9.18 -21.78
CA PHE A 194 -1.23 -7.87 -21.96
C PHE A 194 -2.34 -7.67 -20.92
N LEU A 195 -3.27 -8.62 -20.81
CA LEU A 195 -4.36 -8.55 -19.82
C LEU A 195 -3.83 -8.50 -18.39
N THR A 196 -2.82 -9.30 -18.06
CA THR A 196 -2.18 -9.25 -16.74
C THR A 196 -1.65 -7.87 -16.42
N ARG A 197 -0.91 -7.24 -17.34
CA ARG A 197 -0.40 -5.87 -17.15
C ARG A 197 -1.50 -4.84 -17.05
N LEU A 198 -2.57 -4.99 -17.82
CA LEU A 198 -3.74 -4.12 -17.74
C LEU A 198 -4.39 -4.20 -16.35
N LEU A 199 -4.64 -5.41 -15.83
CA LEU A 199 -5.21 -5.62 -14.51
C LEU A 199 -4.30 -5.05 -13.39
N VAL A 200 -2.99 -5.26 -13.47
CA VAL A 200 -2.03 -4.65 -12.54
C VAL A 200 -2.13 -3.13 -12.57
N SER A 201 -2.24 -2.53 -13.75
CA SER A 201 -2.32 -1.08 -13.90
C SER A 201 -3.57 -0.47 -13.31
N LEU A 202 -4.67 -1.24 -13.26
CA LEU A 202 -5.96 -0.81 -12.71
C LEU A 202 -6.06 -0.98 -11.19
N ILE A 203 -5.33 -1.95 -10.62
CA ILE A 203 -5.45 -2.29 -9.20
C ILE A 203 -4.29 -1.73 -8.39
N ASP A 204 -3.07 -2.10 -8.77
CA ASP A 204 -1.87 -1.77 -7.99
C ASP A 204 -0.67 -1.51 -8.91
N PRO A 205 -0.70 -0.40 -9.68
CA PRO A 205 0.38 -0.05 -10.58
C PRO A 205 1.69 0.11 -9.82
N SER A 206 2.74 -0.48 -10.37
CA SER A 206 4.05 -0.54 -9.75
C SER A 206 5.17 -0.31 -10.77
N ALA A 207 6.33 0.14 -10.28
CA ALA A 207 7.52 0.32 -11.09
C ALA A 207 8.06 -1.00 -11.67
N ILE A 208 7.79 -2.14 -11.01
CA ILE A 208 8.31 -3.45 -11.45
C ILE A 208 7.29 -4.21 -12.31
N GLY A 209 5.99 -3.94 -12.20
CA GLY A 209 4.96 -4.63 -12.99
C GLY A 209 4.87 -6.14 -12.67
N THR A 210 4.73 -6.97 -13.73
CA THR A 210 4.70 -8.44 -13.63
C THR A 210 6.10 -9.01 -13.42
N GLN A 211 6.18 -10.15 -12.73
CA GLN A 211 7.45 -10.83 -12.44
C GLN A 211 7.40 -12.31 -12.81
N ILE A 212 8.57 -12.92 -12.87
CA ILE A 212 8.71 -14.37 -12.92
C ILE A 212 8.47 -14.89 -11.50
N PHE A 213 7.80 -16.04 -11.40
CA PHE A 213 7.53 -16.65 -10.11
C PHE A 213 8.84 -16.97 -9.36
N PRO A 214 9.01 -16.51 -8.10
CA PRO A 214 10.23 -16.71 -7.34
C PRO A 214 10.41 -18.19 -6.98
N ARG A 215 11.67 -18.65 -6.95
CA ARG A 215 12.01 -20.02 -6.58
C ARG A 215 12.05 -20.24 -5.06
N LYS A 216 12.21 -19.18 -4.29
CA LYS A 216 12.29 -19.25 -2.82
C LYS A 216 11.05 -18.65 -2.18
N GLN A 217 10.54 -19.32 -1.17
CA GLN A 217 9.40 -18.84 -0.38
C GLN A 217 9.66 -17.47 0.25
N SER A 218 10.88 -17.24 0.76
CA SER A 218 11.26 -15.95 1.33
C SER A 218 11.10 -14.80 0.35
N ASP A 219 11.44 -15.00 -0.92
CA ASP A 219 11.35 -13.99 -1.96
C ASP A 219 9.88 -13.73 -2.33
N LEU A 220 9.05 -14.80 -2.35
CA LEU A 220 7.61 -14.68 -2.53
C LEU A 220 6.98 -13.84 -1.43
N ILE A 221 7.25 -14.17 -0.18
CA ILE A 221 6.72 -13.44 0.99
C ILE A 221 7.19 -11.99 0.98
N ALA A 222 8.49 -11.75 0.78
CA ALA A 222 9.06 -10.40 0.76
C ALA A 222 8.45 -9.54 -0.36
N PHE A 223 8.22 -10.12 -1.53
CA PHE A 223 7.60 -9.43 -2.66
C PHE A 223 6.10 -9.18 -2.44
N ALA A 224 5.40 -10.20 -1.97
CA ALA A 224 3.97 -10.13 -1.72
C ALA A 224 3.63 -9.18 -0.56
N SER A 225 4.46 -9.10 0.49
CA SER A 225 4.20 -8.23 1.65
C SER A 225 4.20 -6.73 1.33
N GLN A 226 4.80 -6.32 0.22
CA GLN A 226 4.93 -4.92 -0.18
C GLN A 226 3.89 -4.47 -1.21
N ARG A 227 2.96 -5.34 -1.61
CA ARG A 227 1.99 -5.07 -2.68
C ARG A 227 0.61 -5.53 -2.31
N HIS A 228 -0.38 -4.77 -2.77
CA HIS A 228 -1.77 -5.19 -2.67
C HIS A 228 -2.07 -6.33 -3.63
N MET A 229 -1.58 -6.23 -4.88
CA MET A 229 -1.71 -7.25 -5.91
C MET A 229 -0.34 -7.68 -6.42
N VAL A 230 -0.15 -8.97 -6.58
CA VAL A 230 1.04 -9.58 -7.18
C VAL A 230 0.64 -10.30 -8.46
N ALA A 231 1.41 -10.10 -9.52
CA ALA A 231 1.18 -10.76 -10.80
C ALA A 231 2.45 -11.46 -11.30
N TYR A 232 2.31 -12.71 -11.65
CA TYR A 232 3.37 -13.54 -12.20
C TYR A 232 3.07 -13.89 -13.65
N ASP A 233 4.08 -13.84 -14.51
CA ASP A 233 3.98 -14.18 -15.92
C ASP A 233 4.84 -15.42 -16.23
N ASN A 234 4.47 -16.15 -17.27
CA ASN A 234 5.20 -17.35 -17.76
C ASN A 234 5.32 -18.49 -16.73
N MET A 235 4.30 -18.70 -15.90
CA MET A 235 4.24 -19.91 -15.06
C MET A 235 3.95 -21.12 -15.91
N ARG A 236 4.86 -22.10 -15.90
CA ARG A 236 4.70 -23.37 -16.66
C ARG A 236 3.99 -24.44 -15.86
N GLU A 237 4.25 -24.52 -14.57
CA GLU A 237 3.69 -25.53 -13.66
C GLU A 237 3.47 -24.93 -12.27
N LEU A 238 2.39 -25.32 -11.62
CA LEU A 238 2.20 -25.16 -10.18
C LEU A 238 2.84 -26.39 -9.52
N THR A 239 4.00 -26.22 -8.92
CA THR A 239 4.59 -27.26 -8.08
C THR A 239 3.80 -27.43 -6.79
N ASN A 240 3.86 -28.61 -6.14
CA ASN A 240 3.18 -28.85 -4.86
C ASN A 240 3.56 -27.78 -3.81
N LEU A 241 4.83 -27.37 -3.78
CA LEU A 241 5.29 -26.29 -2.90
C LEU A 241 4.55 -24.97 -3.14
N LEU A 242 4.15 -24.67 -4.37
CA LEU A 242 3.42 -23.47 -4.74
C LEU A 242 1.93 -23.58 -4.40
N SER A 243 1.36 -24.76 -4.53
CA SER A 243 -0.02 -25.03 -4.13
C SER A 243 -0.22 -24.87 -2.63
N ASP A 244 0.79 -25.21 -1.83
CA ASP A 244 0.74 -25.13 -0.37
C ASP A 244 0.97 -23.69 0.16
N LEU A 245 1.48 -22.80 -0.70
CA LEU A 245 1.80 -21.41 -0.36
C LEU A 245 0.76 -20.39 -0.85
N LEU A 246 -0.13 -20.80 -1.73
CA LEU A 246 -1.20 -19.99 -2.31
C LEU A 246 -2.52 -20.29 -1.64
#